data_da73ccd6fe13a1061501f8bb5c3b376e
#
_entry.id   da73ccd6fe13a1061501f8bb5c3b376e
#
_cell.length_a   1.000
_cell.length_b   1.000
_cell.length_c   1.000
_cell.angle_alpha   90.00
_cell.angle_beta   90.00
_cell.angle_gamma   90.00
#
_symmetry.space_group_name_H-M   'P 1'
#
loop_
_entity.id
_entity.type
_entity.pdbx_description
1 polymer ?
#
loop_
_entity_poly.entity_id
_entity_poly.type
_entity_poly.pdbx_seq_one_letter_code
_entity_poly.pdbx_strand_id
1 'polypeptide(L)'
;GAPGGSRGLSCEGSGFTFSGFWMSWVRQTPGKTLEWIGDINSDGSAINYAPSIKDRFTIFRDNDKSTLYLQMSNVRSEDTATYFCMRYGSSWYFDVWGAGTTVTVSSESQSFPNDWXXFY
;
A
#
# COMPACT_ATOMS: atom_id res chain seq x y z
N GLY A 1 4.70 -6.94 10.76
CA GLY A 1 6.13 -7.02 10.95
C GLY A 1 6.64 -6.00 11.92
N ALA A 2 7.94 -5.92 12.03
CA ALA A 2 8.57 -5.00 12.98
C ALA A 2 8.83 -3.66 12.35
N PRO A 3 8.84 -2.60 13.13
CA PRO A 3 9.18 -1.29 12.60
C PRO A 3 10.56 -1.28 11.98
N GLY A 4 10.72 -0.45 10.98
CA GLY A 4 11.98 -0.29 10.29
C GLY A 4 12.20 -1.23 9.13
N GLY A 5 11.34 -2.23 8.97
CA GLY A 5 11.50 -3.19 7.90
C GLY A 5 10.88 -2.74 6.60
N SER A 6 10.81 -3.66 5.67
CA SER A 6 10.23 -3.44 4.35
C SER A 6 9.08 -4.39 4.11
N ARG A 7 8.16 -4.00 3.26
CA ARG A 7 7.05 -4.86 2.93
C ARG A 7 6.58 -4.57 1.52
N GLY A 8 6.34 -5.59 0.73
CA GLY A 8 5.80 -5.41 -0.61
C GLY A 8 4.37 -5.92 -0.68
N LEU A 9 3.52 -5.17 -1.36
CA LEU A 9 2.14 -5.58 -1.61
C LEU A 9 1.91 -5.59 -3.11
N SER A 10 0.99 -6.42 -3.56
CA SER A 10 0.65 -6.42 -4.97
C SER A 10 -0.83 -6.72 -5.15
N CYS A 11 -1.37 -6.23 -6.26
CA CYS A 11 -2.72 -6.54 -6.70
C CYS A 11 -2.66 -6.95 -8.14
N GLU A 12 -3.30 -8.04 -8.48
CA GLU A 12 -3.34 -8.49 -9.86
C GLU A 12 -4.71 -8.19 -10.41
N GLY A 13 -4.79 -7.46 -11.51
CA GLY A 13 -6.06 -7.14 -12.13
C GLY A 13 -6.56 -8.26 -12.99
N SER A 14 -7.85 -8.44 -13.05
CA SER A 14 -8.44 -9.40 -13.97
C SER A 14 -9.80 -8.87 -14.39
N GLY A 15 -10.22 -9.25 -15.57
CA GLY A 15 -11.52 -8.85 -16.06
C GLY A 15 -11.56 -7.48 -16.68
N PHE A 16 -10.41 -6.83 -16.85
CA PHE A 16 -10.38 -5.54 -17.52
C PHE A 16 -8.99 -5.34 -18.15
N THR A 17 -8.87 -4.36 -19.03
CA THR A 17 -7.61 -4.09 -19.68
C THR A 17 -6.75 -3.25 -18.74
N PHE A 18 -5.89 -3.93 -18.02
CA PHE A 18 -5.12 -3.32 -16.94
C PHE A 18 -4.34 -2.08 -17.41
N SER A 19 -3.73 -2.15 -18.56
CA SER A 19 -2.90 -1.05 -19.03
C SER A 19 -3.67 0.18 -19.47
N GLY A 20 -4.97 0.13 -19.43
CA GLY A 20 -5.77 1.28 -19.82
C GLY A 20 -6.16 2.21 -18.69
N PHE A 21 -5.72 1.94 -17.48
CA PHE A 21 -6.26 2.67 -16.34
C PHE A 21 -5.17 3.29 -15.48
N TRP A 22 -5.40 4.51 -15.05
CA TRP A 22 -4.68 5.08 -13.91
C TRP A 22 -5.11 4.32 -12.68
N MET A 23 -4.21 4.13 -11.75
CA MET A 23 -4.50 3.35 -10.56
C MET A 23 -3.97 4.05 -9.33
N SER A 24 -4.41 3.59 -8.17
CA SER A 24 -4.05 4.24 -6.92
C SER A 24 -3.98 3.22 -5.80
N TRP A 25 -3.22 3.55 -4.78
CA TRP A 25 -3.24 2.82 -3.52
C TRP A 25 -3.86 3.72 -2.47
N VAL A 26 -4.73 3.12 -1.67
CA VAL A 26 -5.41 3.81 -0.58
C VAL A 26 -5.34 2.88 0.62
N ARG A 27 -5.30 3.43 1.81
CA ARG A 27 -5.32 2.58 3.01
C ARG A 27 -6.36 3.07 3.99
N GLN A 28 -6.84 2.16 4.83
CA GLN A 28 -7.77 2.49 5.88
C GLN A 28 -7.15 2.06 7.20
N THR A 29 -6.92 3.01 8.10
CA THR A 29 -6.31 2.72 9.38
C THR A 29 -7.33 2.08 10.32
N PRO A 30 -6.89 1.54 11.45
CA PRO A 30 -7.84 0.92 12.36
C PRO A 30 -8.95 1.85 12.85
N GLY A 31 -8.70 3.13 12.90
CA GLY A 31 -9.75 4.09 13.25
C GLY A 31 -10.68 4.44 12.13
N LYS A 32 -10.57 3.72 10.99
CA LYS A 32 -11.43 3.88 9.84
C LYS A 32 -11.14 5.10 8.99
N THR A 33 -10.06 5.81 9.25
CA THR A 33 -9.67 6.93 8.41
C THR A 33 -9.12 6.41 7.10
N LEU A 34 -9.61 6.94 6.00
CA LEU A 34 -9.07 6.59 4.69
C LEU A 34 -7.99 7.57 4.31
N GLU A 35 -6.93 7.06 3.74
CA GLU A 35 -5.80 7.89 3.38
C GLU A 35 -5.31 7.50 1.99
N TRP A 36 -5.21 8.48 1.11
CA TRP A 36 -4.67 8.26 -0.21
C TRP A 36 -3.15 8.15 -0.12
N ILE A 37 -2.59 7.16 -0.79
CA ILE A 37 -1.15 6.93 -0.77
C ILE A 37 -0.52 7.51 -2.02
N GLY A 38 -1.08 7.23 -3.17
CA GLY A 38 -0.52 7.76 -4.41
C GLY A 38 -1.20 7.19 -5.62
N ASP A 39 -0.87 7.75 -6.78
CA ASP A 39 -1.44 7.35 -8.07
C ASP A 39 -0.34 7.02 -9.05
N ILE A 40 -0.68 6.23 -10.05
CA ILE A 40 0.24 5.93 -11.13
C ILE A 40 -0.55 5.94 -12.42
N ASN A 41 0.00 6.55 -13.45
CA ASN A 41 -0.72 6.63 -14.72
C ASN A 41 -0.63 5.30 -15.47
N SER A 42 -1.21 5.25 -16.65
CA SER A 42 -1.43 3.97 -17.34
C SER A 42 -0.13 3.24 -17.67
N ASP A 43 0.89 3.96 -18.10
CA ASP A 43 2.14 3.31 -18.50
C ASP A 43 3.24 3.42 -17.44
N GLY A 44 2.92 3.98 -16.28
CA GLY A 44 3.90 4.05 -15.22
C GLY A 44 4.89 5.20 -15.31
N SER A 45 4.71 6.09 -16.26
CA SER A 45 5.67 7.18 -16.45
C SER A 45 5.45 8.34 -15.51
N ALA A 46 4.31 8.41 -14.84
CA ALA A 46 4.02 9.50 -13.91
C ALA A 46 3.42 8.93 -12.64
N ILE A 47 3.98 9.28 -11.51
CA ILE A 47 3.55 8.76 -10.23
C ILE A 47 3.46 9.93 -9.26
N ASN A 48 2.35 10.01 -8.53
CA ASN A 48 2.16 11.04 -7.52
C ASN A 48 2.04 10.38 -6.16
N TYR A 49 2.62 10.97 -5.14
CA TYR A 49 2.56 10.43 -3.79
C TYR A 49 1.97 11.45 -2.84
N ALA A 50 1.29 10.98 -1.81
CA ALA A 50 0.86 11.84 -0.73
C ALA A 50 2.12 12.41 -0.05
N PRO A 51 2.10 13.68 0.34
CA PRO A 51 3.31 14.29 0.89
C PRO A 51 3.87 13.56 2.10
N SER A 52 3.03 12.99 2.92
CA SER A 52 3.50 12.33 4.12
C SER A 52 4.15 10.98 3.84
N ILE A 53 4.03 10.47 2.62
CA ILE A 53 4.47 9.14 2.31
C ILE A 53 5.64 9.10 1.36
N LYS A 54 5.84 10.13 0.56
CA LYS A 54 6.58 9.98 -0.67
C LYS A 54 7.99 9.45 -0.56
N ASP A 55 8.66 9.62 0.49
CA ASP A 55 10.03 9.14 0.57
C ASP A 55 10.13 7.73 1.12
N ARG A 56 9.03 7.14 1.56
CA ARG A 56 9.10 5.82 2.16
C ARG A 56 8.46 4.73 1.32
N PHE A 57 7.52 5.09 0.45
CA PHE A 57 6.81 4.08 -0.32
C PHE A 57 7.05 4.33 -1.80
N THR A 58 7.05 3.27 -2.57
CA THR A 58 7.21 3.34 -4.01
C THR A 58 6.08 2.59 -4.67
N ILE A 59 5.43 3.23 -5.65
CA ILE A 59 4.37 2.60 -6.42
C ILE A 59 4.94 2.27 -7.79
N PHE A 60 4.65 1.09 -8.29
CA PHE A 60 5.02 0.75 -9.67
C PHE A 60 4.05 -0.28 -10.20
N ARG A 61 4.12 -0.55 -11.47
CA ARG A 61 3.22 -1.49 -12.10
C ARG A 61 3.94 -2.26 -13.19
N ASP A 62 3.43 -3.46 -13.46
CA ASP A 62 3.93 -4.28 -14.54
C ASP A 62 2.71 -4.62 -15.38
N ASN A 63 2.55 -3.91 -16.49
CA ASN A 63 1.35 -4.10 -17.30
C ASN A 63 1.33 -5.45 -17.98
N ASP A 64 2.48 -6.03 -18.26
CA ASP A 64 2.49 -7.35 -18.86
C ASP A 64 1.96 -8.41 -17.90
N LYS A 65 2.09 -8.18 -16.61
CA LYS A 65 1.56 -9.09 -15.61
C LYS A 65 0.27 -8.60 -15.01
N SER A 66 -0.27 -7.49 -15.48
CA SER A 66 -1.48 -6.89 -14.95
C SER A 66 -1.40 -6.73 -13.43
N THR A 67 -0.27 -6.27 -12.95
CA THR A 67 -0.04 -6.19 -11.50
C THR A 67 0.40 -4.80 -11.09
N LEU A 68 -0.18 -4.33 -9.99
CA LEU A 68 0.16 -3.07 -9.37
C LEU A 68 0.89 -3.39 -8.06
N TYR A 69 1.95 -2.66 -7.78
CA TYR A 69 2.80 -2.93 -6.62
C TYR A 69 2.93 -1.73 -5.72
N LEU A 70 3.10 -1.99 -4.44
CA LEU A 70 3.46 -0.98 -3.46
C LEU A 70 4.63 -1.53 -2.66
N GLN A 71 5.75 -0.84 -2.67
CA GLN A 71 6.90 -1.23 -1.86
C GLN A 71 7.01 -0.25 -0.71
N MET A 72 6.90 -0.76 0.50
CA MET A 72 6.98 0.06 1.69
C MET A 72 8.33 -0.16 2.33
N SER A 73 9.00 0.92 2.73
CA SER A 73 10.26 0.80 3.42
C SER A 73 10.19 1.59 4.71
N ASN A 74 11.05 1.24 5.65
CA ASN A 74 11.12 1.90 6.94
C ASN A 74 9.73 1.99 7.55
N VAL A 75 9.02 0.86 7.62
CA VAL A 75 7.64 0.89 8.07
C VAL A 75 7.54 1.29 9.53
N ARG A 76 6.45 1.93 9.87
CA ARG A 76 6.19 2.44 11.21
C ARG A 76 4.88 1.88 11.70
N SER A 77 4.64 1.97 13.01
CA SER A 77 3.38 1.48 13.55
C SER A 77 2.18 2.20 12.93
N GLU A 78 2.36 3.47 12.54
CA GLU A 78 1.28 4.22 11.90
C GLU A 78 0.93 3.67 10.53
N ASP A 79 1.74 2.80 9.95
CA ASP A 79 1.43 2.19 8.66
C ASP A 79 0.49 1.00 8.80
N THR A 80 0.15 0.61 10.03
CA THR A 80 -0.83 -0.44 10.24
C THR A 80 -2.16 -0.02 9.64
N ALA A 81 -2.67 -0.80 8.72
CA ALA A 81 -3.87 -0.44 7.97
C ALA A 81 -4.25 -1.56 7.03
N THR A 82 -5.41 -1.46 6.44
CA THR A 82 -5.78 -2.31 5.33
C THR A 82 -5.54 -1.52 4.06
N TYR A 83 -4.82 -2.09 3.14
CA TYR A 83 -4.39 -1.42 1.91
C TYR A 83 -5.22 -1.93 0.75
N PHE A 84 -5.71 -1.01 -0.06
CA PHE A 84 -6.59 -1.33 -1.17
C PHE A 84 -6.03 -0.81 -2.48
N CYS A 85 -6.26 -1.57 -3.54
CA CYS A 85 -5.95 -1.18 -4.90
C CYS A 85 -7.20 -0.57 -5.50
N MET A 86 -7.05 0.58 -6.12
CA MET A 86 -8.14 1.32 -6.71
C MET A 86 -7.78 1.62 -8.15
N ARG A 87 -8.80 1.71 -9.00
CA ARG A 87 -8.55 2.20 -10.35
C ARG A 87 -9.46 3.39 -10.60
N TYR A 88 -9.03 4.28 -11.46
CA TYR A 88 -9.87 5.38 -11.89
C TYR A 88 -10.66 4.91 -13.09
N GLY A 89 -11.98 4.99 -12.99
CA GLY A 89 -12.82 4.59 -14.09
C GLY A 89 -12.91 5.67 -15.13
N SER A 90 -13.79 5.45 -16.11
CA SER A 90 -13.86 6.33 -17.27
C SER A 90 -14.32 7.74 -16.90
N SER A 91 -14.98 7.92 -15.79
CA SER A 91 -15.40 9.25 -15.35
C SER A 91 -14.55 9.74 -14.20
N TRP A 92 -13.36 9.17 -14.03
CA TRP A 92 -12.44 9.53 -12.97
C TRP A 92 -13.01 9.25 -11.60
N TYR A 93 -13.80 8.20 -11.46
CA TYR A 93 -14.24 7.74 -10.17
C TYR A 93 -13.41 6.50 -9.81
N PHE A 94 -13.34 6.21 -8.54
CA PHE A 94 -12.58 5.07 -8.07
C PHE A 94 -13.40 3.80 -8.06
N ASP A 95 -12.76 2.70 -8.39
CA ASP A 95 -13.29 1.37 -8.16
C ASP A 95 -12.26 0.57 -7.38
N VAL A 96 -12.71 -0.16 -6.39
CA VAL A 96 -11.85 -1.10 -5.69
C VAL A 96 -11.93 -2.41 -6.45
N TRP A 97 -10.79 -3.05 -6.75
CA TRP A 97 -10.90 -4.27 -7.51
C TRP A 97 -10.38 -5.48 -6.78
N GLY A 98 -10.38 -5.52 -5.55
CA GLY A 98 -9.98 -6.72 -4.83
C GLY A 98 -10.19 -6.52 -3.37
N ALA A 99 -10.03 -7.58 -2.62
CA ALA A 99 -10.08 -7.47 -1.18
C ALA A 99 -8.84 -6.75 -0.71
N GLY A 100 -8.92 -6.07 0.39
CA GLY A 100 -7.77 -5.37 0.93
C GLY A 100 -6.77 -6.31 1.54
N THR A 101 -5.56 -5.84 1.73
CA THR A 101 -4.52 -6.57 2.43
C THR A 101 -4.24 -5.87 3.74
N THR A 102 -4.34 -6.59 4.85
CA THR A 102 -4.08 -6.01 6.15
C THR A 102 -2.61 -6.12 6.48
N VAL A 103 -2.01 -4.98 6.84
CA VAL A 103 -0.62 -4.92 7.23
C VAL A 103 -0.59 -4.44 8.68
N THR A 104 0.09 -5.18 9.53
CA THR A 104 0.23 -4.81 10.94
C THR A 104 1.71 -4.62 11.23
N VAL A 105 2.04 -3.45 11.78
CA VAL A 105 3.39 -3.15 12.19
C VAL A 105 3.35 -2.95 13.70
N SER A 106 4.06 -3.79 14.42
CA SER A 106 3.94 -3.83 15.86
C SER A 106 5.25 -3.54 16.53
N SER A 107 5.30 -2.50 17.30
CA SER A 107 6.52 -2.22 18.05
C SER A 107 6.71 -3.22 19.15
N GLU A 108 5.66 -3.95 19.61
CA GLU A 108 5.86 -4.95 20.56
C GLU A 108 6.69 -6.06 20.06
N SER A 109 6.59 -6.44 18.81
CA SER A 109 7.40 -7.51 18.32
C SER A 109 8.83 -7.15 18.27
N GLN A 110 9.16 -5.84 18.32
CA GLN A 110 10.50 -5.50 18.32
C GLN A 110 11.02 -5.42 19.72
N SER A 111 10.26 -4.96 20.62
CA SER A 111 10.77 -4.79 21.94
C SER A 111 10.89 -6.07 22.66
N PHE A 112 10.15 -7.08 22.33
CA PHE A 112 10.14 -8.14 23.07
C PHE A 112 11.31 -8.87 23.05
N PRO A 113 11.79 -9.46 22.93
CA PRO A 113 12.59 -10.33 23.47
C PRO A 113 13.44 -9.72 24.32
N ASN A 114 13.60 -8.75 24.27
CA ASN A 114 14.56 -8.28 24.99
C ASN A 114 14.16 -8.10 26.22
N ASP A 115 13.21 -8.03 26.43
CA ASP A 115 12.97 -7.72 27.61
C ASP A 115 12.29 -8.61 28.22
N TRP A 116 12.08 -9.38 28.31
CA TRP A 116 11.52 -10.12 29.00
C TRP A 116 11.58 -10.23 29.95
N UNK A 117 12.08 -9.36 30.02
CA UNK A 117 12.10 -9.51 30.31
C UNK A 117 11.99 -9.30 30.63
N UNK A 118 11.14 -8.62 31.00
CA UNK A 118 11.09 -8.54 31.20
C UNK A 118 10.75 -8.61 31.43
N PHE A 119 9.92 -9.02 31.56
CA PHE A 119 9.23 -9.14 31.80
C PHE A 119 9.08 -9.65 32.59
N TYR A 120 8.99 -9.60 32.97
CA TYR A 120 9.12 -9.89 33.77
C TYR A 120 9.17 -9.47 34.28
#